data_7b54a9a4feab0231d92feb5b54e04b5c
#
_entry.id   7b54a9a4feab0231d92feb5b54e04b5c
#
_cell.length_a   1.000
_cell.length_b   1.000
_cell.length_c   1.000
_cell.angle_alpha   90.00
_cell.angle_beta   90.00
_cell.angle_gamma   90.00
#
_symmetry.space_group_name_H-M   'P 1'
#
loop_
_entity.id
_entity.type
_entity.pdbx_description
1 polymer ?
#
loop_
_entity_poly.entity_id
_entity_poly.type
_entity_poly.pdbx_seq_one_letter_code
_entity_poly.pdbx_strand_id
1 'polypeptide(L)'
;MNNKSKIWLSSPHMSGNEMKYIQEAFDGNWIAPIGPNVDGFEKDLENYLGQESHVAVVSTGTAALHLALAMLGVEKDDFVICQSLTFAASANPIIYLGGIPVFFFF
;
A
#
# COMPACT_ATOMS: atom_id res chain seq x y z
N MET A 1 6.92 32.52 -26.75
CA MET A 1 7.39 31.58 -25.74
C MET A 1 6.42 30.41 -25.72
N ASN A 2 6.87 29.21 -26.14
CA ASN A 2 6.02 28.02 -26.18
C ASN A 2 5.74 27.57 -24.75
N ASN A 3 4.55 27.86 -24.26
CA ASN A 3 4.08 27.39 -22.94
C ASN A 3 3.71 25.92 -23.07
N LYS A 4 4.72 25.03 -23.09
CA LYS A 4 4.47 23.58 -23.05
C LYS A 4 3.89 23.25 -21.69
N SER A 5 2.62 22.89 -21.63
CA SER A 5 1.99 22.39 -20.40
C SER A 5 2.76 21.15 -19.93
N LYS A 6 3.13 21.12 -18.64
CA LYS A 6 3.80 19.96 -18.05
C LYS A 6 2.85 18.76 -18.07
N ILE A 7 3.30 17.64 -18.64
CA ILE A 7 2.57 16.37 -18.58
C ILE A 7 3.04 15.64 -17.33
N TRP A 8 2.11 15.39 -16.42
CA TRP A 8 2.38 14.63 -15.22
C TRP A 8 2.25 13.13 -15.49
N LEU A 9 3.12 12.32 -14.89
CA LEU A 9 3.06 10.86 -15.03
C LEU A 9 1.77 10.30 -14.41
N SER A 10 1.46 10.74 -13.20
CA SER A 10 0.17 10.51 -12.55
C SER A 10 -0.12 11.67 -11.59
N SER A 11 -1.33 12.18 -11.64
CA SER A 11 -1.78 13.21 -10.72
C SER A 11 -2.63 12.58 -9.63
N PRO A 12 -2.49 13.00 -8.36
CA PRO A 12 -3.44 12.60 -7.33
C PRO A 12 -4.87 12.98 -7.74
N HIS A 13 -5.81 12.10 -7.46
CA HIS A 13 -7.22 12.37 -7.62
C HIS A 13 -7.83 12.67 -6.24
N MET A 14 -8.57 13.77 -6.17
CA MET A 14 -9.29 14.19 -4.96
C MET A 14 -10.79 13.95 -5.18
N SER A 15 -11.42 13.17 -4.31
CA SER A 15 -12.86 12.88 -4.38
C SER A 15 -13.72 14.04 -3.87
N GLY A 16 -13.12 14.90 -3.02
CA GLY A 16 -13.77 16.02 -2.33
C GLY A 16 -14.22 15.68 -0.90
N ASN A 17 -14.10 14.42 -0.48
CA ASN A 17 -14.48 13.98 0.86
C ASN A 17 -13.30 13.91 1.85
N GLU A 18 -12.07 14.08 1.39
CA GLU A 18 -10.85 13.88 2.18
C GLU A 18 -10.84 14.78 3.43
N MET A 19 -11.17 16.07 3.26
CA MET A 19 -11.18 17.03 4.36
C MET A 19 -12.25 16.73 5.40
N LYS A 20 -13.36 16.14 4.98
CA LYS A 20 -14.42 15.71 5.90
C LYS A 20 -13.89 14.63 6.86
N TYR A 21 -13.28 13.59 6.34
CA TYR A 21 -12.72 12.50 7.17
C TYR A 21 -11.56 12.97 8.04
N ILE A 22 -10.73 13.89 7.54
CA ILE A 22 -9.66 14.50 8.34
C ILE A 22 -10.29 15.29 9.51
N GLN A 23 -11.29 16.11 9.26
CA GLN A 23 -11.93 16.91 10.30
C GLN A 23 -12.63 16.02 11.34
N GLU A 24 -13.34 14.98 10.92
CA GLU A 24 -13.97 14.01 11.81
C GLU A 24 -12.95 13.32 12.73
N ALA A 25 -11.77 12.96 12.19
CA ALA A 25 -10.70 12.37 12.98
C ALA A 25 -10.17 13.35 14.05
N PHE A 26 -9.98 14.63 13.71
CA PHE A 26 -9.54 15.64 14.64
C PHE A 26 -10.60 15.93 15.70
N ASP A 27 -11.86 16.09 15.31
CA ASP A 27 -12.98 16.38 16.24
C ASP A 27 -13.19 15.24 17.23
N GLY A 28 -12.98 13.99 16.77
CA GLY A 28 -13.06 12.78 17.59
C GLY A 28 -11.78 12.44 18.35
N ASN A 29 -10.70 13.23 18.21
CA ASN A 29 -9.36 12.98 18.78
C ASN A 29 -8.75 11.62 18.34
N TRP A 30 -9.06 11.16 17.13
CA TRP A 30 -8.51 9.94 16.54
C TRP A 30 -7.29 10.26 15.64
N ILE A 31 -6.29 10.91 16.22
CA ILE A 31 -5.00 11.20 15.56
C ILE A 31 -4.02 10.09 15.96
N ALA A 32 -4.35 8.87 15.56
CA ALA A 32 -3.63 7.65 15.94
C ALA A 32 -3.62 6.67 14.75
N PRO A 33 -2.73 5.66 14.75
CA PRO A 33 -2.69 4.64 13.69
C PRO A 33 -3.89 3.67 13.70
N ILE A 34 -4.77 3.79 14.66
CA ILE A 34 -6.04 3.05 14.77
C ILE A 34 -7.20 4.03 14.95
N GLY A 35 -8.42 3.60 14.66
CA GLY A 35 -9.62 4.41 14.88
C GLY A 35 -10.73 4.16 13.84
N PRO A 36 -11.86 4.84 13.98
CA PRO A 36 -13.06 4.57 13.18
C PRO A 36 -12.86 4.62 11.67
N ASN A 37 -11.97 5.50 11.18
CA ASN A 37 -11.68 5.58 9.74
C ASN A 37 -10.88 4.38 9.24
N VAL A 38 -9.97 3.84 10.05
CA VAL A 38 -9.20 2.62 9.72
C VAL A 38 -10.15 1.43 9.72
N ASP A 39 -10.90 1.24 10.81
CA ASP A 39 -11.85 0.14 10.97
C ASP A 39 -12.92 0.16 9.87
N GLY A 40 -13.44 1.35 9.54
CA GLY A 40 -14.41 1.55 8.47
C GLY A 40 -13.85 1.20 7.09
N PHE A 41 -12.63 1.61 6.80
CA PHE A 41 -11.97 1.30 5.52
C PHE A 41 -11.70 -0.21 5.36
N GLU A 42 -11.22 -0.87 6.41
CA GLU A 42 -11.05 -2.33 6.42
C GLU A 42 -12.38 -3.04 6.15
N LYS A 43 -13.44 -2.61 6.85
CA LYS A 43 -14.78 -3.18 6.70
C LYS A 43 -15.38 -2.96 5.32
N ASP A 44 -15.22 -1.80 4.74
CA ASP A 44 -15.71 -1.47 3.40
C ASP A 44 -15.00 -2.33 2.34
N LEU A 45 -13.69 -2.55 2.47
CA LEU A 45 -12.95 -3.43 1.58
C LEU A 45 -13.35 -4.91 1.76
N GLU A 46 -13.54 -5.39 2.99
CA GLU A 46 -14.05 -6.74 3.24
C GLU A 46 -15.42 -6.96 2.57
N ASN A 47 -16.33 -5.99 2.71
CA ASN A 47 -17.65 -6.04 2.09
C ASN A 47 -17.57 -6.06 0.55
N TYR A 48 -16.61 -5.30 -0.01
CA TYR A 48 -16.38 -5.24 -1.46
C TYR A 48 -15.79 -6.54 -2.01
N LEU A 49 -14.85 -7.14 -1.28
CA LEU A 49 -14.17 -8.38 -1.68
C LEU A 49 -15.00 -9.64 -1.42
N GLY A 50 -15.90 -9.60 -0.47
CA GLY A 50 -16.75 -10.73 -0.07
C GLY A 50 -16.48 -11.21 1.36
N GLN A 51 -17.45 -11.93 1.92
CA GLN A 51 -17.52 -12.26 3.37
C GLN A 51 -16.40 -13.16 3.91
N GLU A 52 -15.61 -13.80 3.06
CA GLU A 52 -14.49 -14.65 3.48
C GLU A 52 -13.15 -13.91 3.48
N SER A 53 -13.18 -12.60 3.16
CA SER A 53 -11.97 -11.78 3.08
C SER A 53 -11.72 -11.08 4.41
N HIS A 54 -10.45 -11.02 4.79
CA HIS A 54 -9.98 -10.23 5.92
C HIS A 54 -9.02 -9.16 5.40
N VAL A 55 -9.21 -7.92 5.83
CA VAL A 55 -8.42 -6.78 5.39
C VAL A 55 -7.65 -6.19 6.56
N ALA A 56 -6.38 -5.94 6.36
CA ALA A 56 -5.54 -5.20 7.29
C ALA A 56 -4.91 -4.01 6.58
N VAL A 57 -5.16 -2.81 7.08
CA VAL A 57 -4.61 -1.56 6.55
C VAL A 57 -3.23 -1.30 7.13
N VAL A 58 -2.31 -0.95 6.26
CA VAL A 58 -0.94 -0.57 6.62
C VAL A 58 -0.58 0.79 6.01
N SER A 59 0.44 1.44 6.54
CA SER A 59 0.80 2.82 6.19
C SER A 59 1.30 3.01 4.75
N THR A 60 1.79 1.97 4.09
CA THR A 60 2.36 2.04 2.74
C THR A 60 2.23 0.72 1.98
N GLY A 61 2.25 0.77 0.64
CA GLY A 61 2.32 -0.44 -0.18
C GLY A 61 3.59 -1.28 0.07
N THR A 62 4.71 -0.65 0.42
CA THR A 62 5.93 -1.37 0.82
C THR A 62 5.71 -2.20 2.09
N ALA A 63 5.00 -1.65 3.07
CA ALA A 63 4.65 -2.37 4.28
C ALA A 63 3.68 -3.53 3.99
N ALA A 64 2.73 -3.32 3.09
CA ALA A 64 1.82 -4.38 2.65
C ALA A 64 2.55 -5.54 1.97
N LEU A 65 3.48 -5.25 1.06
CA LEU A 65 4.31 -6.27 0.41
C LEU A 65 5.20 -7.02 1.42
N HIS A 66 5.80 -6.28 2.37
CA HIS A 66 6.63 -6.89 3.41
C HIS A 66 5.81 -7.83 4.29
N LEU A 67 4.63 -7.39 4.75
CA LEU A 67 3.73 -8.22 5.55
C LEU A 67 3.28 -9.46 4.78
N ALA A 68 2.89 -9.31 3.52
CA ALA A 68 2.46 -10.42 2.68
C ALA A 68 3.57 -11.48 2.49
N LEU A 69 4.80 -11.04 2.21
CA LEU A 69 5.94 -11.95 2.06
C LEU A 69 6.28 -12.67 3.38
N ALA A 70 6.22 -11.94 4.50
CA ALA A 70 6.42 -12.54 5.82
C ALA A 70 5.34 -13.58 6.16
N MET A 71 4.07 -13.30 5.84
CA MET A 71 2.97 -14.25 6.03
C MET A 71 3.07 -15.49 5.12
N LEU A 72 3.67 -15.35 3.94
CA LEU A 72 3.97 -16.45 3.04
C LEU A 72 5.17 -17.28 3.48
N GLY A 73 5.85 -16.87 4.54
CA GLY A 73 6.99 -17.59 5.10
C GLY A 73 8.29 -17.39 4.33
N VAL A 74 8.45 -16.25 3.64
CA VAL A 74 9.73 -15.93 2.98
C VAL A 74 10.79 -15.69 4.05
N GLU A 75 11.89 -16.44 3.94
CA GLU A 75 13.00 -16.42 4.89
C GLU A 75 14.33 -16.10 4.19
N LYS A 76 15.38 -16.05 5.01
CA LYS A 76 16.74 -15.82 4.51
C LYS A 76 17.14 -16.87 3.46
N ASP A 77 17.77 -16.37 2.38
CA ASP A 77 18.26 -17.14 1.24
C ASP A 77 17.18 -17.70 0.30
N ASP A 78 15.89 -17.42 0.54
CA ASP A 78 14.81 -17.75 -0.39
C ASP A 78 14.90 -16.91 -1.66
N PHE A 79 14.63 -17.53 -2.81
CA PHE A 79 14.55 -16.86 -4.10
C PHE A 79 13.11 -16.40 -4.37
N VAL A 80 12.92 -15.09 -4.55
CA VAL A 80 11.62 -14.52 -4.86
C VAL A 80 11.65 -13.78 -6.20
N ILE A 81 10.81 -14.23 -7.14
CA ILE A 81 10.74 -13.63 -8.46
C ILE A 81 10.00 -12.28 -8.36
N CYS A 82 10.60 -11.25 -8.94
CA CYS A 82 9.97 -9.93 -9.03
C CYS A 82 10.26 -9.28 -10.39
N GLN A 83 9.41 -8.32 -10.73
CA GLN A 83 9.54 -7.53 -11.96
C GLN A 83 10.73 -6.58 -11.89
N SER A 84 11.43 -6.37 -13.02
CA SER A 84 12.51 -5.38 -13.15
C SER A 84 11.97 -3.97 -13.44
N LEU A 85 10.90 -3.84 -14.25
CA LEU A 85 10.27 -2.57 -14.56
C LEU A 85 9.15 -2.26 -13.56
N THR A 86 9.54 -1.86 -12.36
CA THR A 86 8.60 -1.54 -11.27
C THR A 86 9.27 -0.60 -10.27
N PHE A 87 8.50 -0.14 -9.30
CA PHE A 87 9.03 0.61 -8.17
C PHE A 87 9.90 -0.30 -7.28
N ALA A 88 11.00 0.24 -6.74
CA ALA A 88 11.96 -0.51 -5.92
C ALA A 88 11.30 -1.22 -4.72
N ALA A 89 10.14 -0.75 -4.28
CA ALA A 89 9.35 -1.40 -3.24
C ALA A 89 8.90 -2.82 -3.57
N SER A 90 9.00 -3.27 -4.83
CA SER A 90 8.73 -4.67 -5.18
C SER A 90 9.88 -5.61 -4.77
N ALA A 91 11.11 -5.12 -4.75
CA ALA A 91 12.30 -5.89 -4.39
C ALA A 91 12.73 -5.69 -2.92
N ASN A 92 12.58 -4.48 -2.40
CA ASN A 92 13.08 -4.12 -1.06
C ASN A 92 12.53 -5.03 0.06
N PRO A 93 11.24 -5.37 0.12
CA PRO A 93 10.71 -6.23 1.17
C PRO A 93 11.28 -7.65 1.15
N ILE A 94 11.67 -8.15 -0.03
CA ILE A 94 12.36 -9.44 -0.17
C ILE A 94 13.69 -9.38 0.57
N ILE A 95 14.44 -8.30 0.34
CA ILE A 95 15.75 -8.08 0.98
C ILE A 95 15.59 -7.89 2.49
N TYR A 96 14.53 -7.22 2.94
CA TYR A 96 14.27 -7.01 4.38
C TYR A 96 14.08 -8.34 5.13
N LEU A 97 13.52 -9.36 4.46
CA LEU A 97 13.36 -10.70 5.00
C LEU A 97 14.61 -11.58 4.82
N GLY A 98 15.66 -11.05 4.19
CA GLY A 98 16.89 -11.81 3.89
C GLY A 98 16.79 -12.66 2.64
N GLY A 99 15.70 -12.58 1.88
CA GLY A 99 15.50 -13.26 0.62
C GLY A 99 16.32 -12.63 -0.53
N ILE A 100 16.40 -13.33 -1.64
CA ILE A 100 17.17 -12.96 -2.84
C ILE A 100 16.17 -12.63 -3.97
N PRO A 101 16.05 -11.34 -4.38
CA PRO A 101 15.17 -10.97 -5.48
C PRO A 101 15.72 -11.50 -6.82
N VAL A 102 14.92 -12.24 -7.55
CA VAL A 102 15.22 -12.71 -8.90
C VAL A 102 14.44 -11.87 -9.89
N PHE A 103 15.13 -10.99 -10.61
CA PHE A 103 14.50 -10.09 -11.55
C PHE A 103 14.12 -10.77 -12.85
N PHE A 104 12.87 -10.61 -13.22
CA PHE A 104 12.35 -11.06 -14.51
C PHE A 104 12.20 -9.85 -15.45
N PHE A 105 12.73 -10.02 -16.68
CA PHE A 105 12.68 -9.01 -17.73
C PHE A 105 11.67 -9.44 -18.80
N PHE A 106 10.76 -8.55 -19.16
CA PHE A 106 9.89 -8.70 -20.32
C PHE A 106 10.38 -7.85 -21.48
#